data_b738b5a348acc8996f170241fe0bc0ae
#
_entry.id   b738b5a348acc8996f170241fe0bc0ae
#
_cell.length_a   1.000
_cell.length_b   1.000
_cell.length_c   1.000
_cell.angle_alpha   90.00
_cell.angle_beta   90.00
_cell.angle_gamma   90.00
#
_symmetry.space_group_name_H-M   'P 1'
#
loop_
_entity.id
_entity.type
_entity.pdbx_description
1 polymer ?
#
loop_
_entity_poly.entity_id
_entity_poly.type
_entity_poly.pdbx_seq_one_letter_code
_entity_poly.pdbx_strand_id
1 'polypeptide(L)'
;MKSRLQKLGCVVALAAAVAGGAQAAELNFASWGGAYQGAIRDAWLKPFAKETGIKITEDTDPQVAKIKAMIDTKSVAWDVVTENSARLTRGIKLGVFEKITADMVDQKHVIPGARNEYGVPSEIFSTLIGFSTKSFPAGKAQPSTFADFWDVAKFPGKRTLQDDPATVIESALIADGVAPGDVYKVLSTPAGIDRAMKQIEKIKPHVAMWWKNGAEPVNALGSGEVVMALGWNGRFQAGIDSGLPIQMGWGNTVAQVGYFVLVKGAPHREEALKLMNYMISPKNQAEFSKYIAYGPTTEAAFPLIDEARKHRLPSTPERMKSALFLDSEFWEKNGPAIVERYNQIRAR
;
A
#
# COMPACT_ATOMS: atom_id res chain seq x y z
N MET A 1 4.03 11.24 -96.57
CA MET A 1 3.03 11.99 -95.82
C MET A 1 3.04 11.50 -94.38
N LYS A 2 3.29 12.37 -93.40
CA LYS A 2 3.66 12.07 -92.03
C LYS A 2 2.40 11.95 -91.17
N SER A 3 2.18 10.84 -90.47
CA SER A 3 1.16 10.71 -89.43
C SER A 3 1.84 10.71 -88.01
N ARG A 4 1.45 11.66 -87.21
CA ARG A 4 1.91 11.82 -85.82
C ARG A 4 1.06 10.89 -84.91
N LEU A 5 1.68 9.93 -84.26
CA LEU A 5 1.08 9.26 -83.07
C LEU A 5 1.31 10.06 -81.83
N GLN A 6 0.24 10.53 -81.25
CA GLN A 6 0.25 11.09 -79.87
C GLN A 6 0.24 9.94 -78.83
N LYS A 7 1.28 9.91 -78.03
CA LYS A 7 1.32 9.00 -76.85
C LYS A 7 0.63 9.69 -75.64
N LEU A 8 -0.54 9.16 -75.29
CA LEU A 8 -1.22 9.51 -74.04
C LEU A 8 -0.54 8.75 -72.85
N GLY A 9 0.18 9.45 -72.03
CA GLY A 9 0.76 8.89 -70.80
C GLY A 9 -0.28 8.95 -69.65
N CYS A 10 -0.81 7.82 -69.21
CA CYS A 10 -1.56 7.69 -67.96
C CYS A 10 -0.59 7.74 -66.80
N VAL A 11 -0.61 8.81 -66.05
CA VAL A 11 0.04 8.90 -64.72
C VAL A 11 -0.93 8.31 -63.70
N VAL A 12 -0.66 7.08 -63.25
CA VAL A 12 -1.35 6.46 -62.13
C VAL A 12 -0.68 6.97 -60.84
N ALA A 13 -1.31 7.93 -60.17
CA ALA A 13 -0.88 8.36 -58.82
C ALA A 13 -1.26 7.28 -57.81
N LEU A 14 -0.28 6.52 -57.34
CA LEU A 14 -0.43 5.58 -56.24
C LEU A 14 -0.48 6.39 -54.93
N ALA A 15 -1.69 6.65 -54.41
CA ALA A 15 -1.88 7.18 -53.06
C ALA A 15 -1.55 6.06 -52.06
N ALA A 16 -0.32 6.06 -51.57
CA ALA A 16 0.06 5.24 -50.41
C ALA A 16 -0.68 5.77 -49.19
N ALA A 17 -1.80 5.12 -48.82
CA ALA A 17 -2.42 5.31 -47.52
C ALA A 17 -1.45 4.79 -46.47
N VAL A 18 -0.73 5.68 -45.80
CA VAL A 18 0.01 5.39 -44.58
C VAL A 18 -1.07 5.12 -43.50
N ALA A 19 -1.48 3.87 -43.39
CA ALA A 19 -2.18 3.39 -42.19
C ALA A 19 -1.17 3.44 -41.06
N GLY A 20 -1.06 4.59 -40.41
CA GLY A 20 -0.42 4.71 -39.11
C GLY A 20 -1.17 3.80 -38.17
N GLY A 21 -0.66 2.58 -37.97
CA GLY A 21 -1.17 1.70 -36.93
C GLY A 21 -1.11 2.46 -35.60
N ALA A 22 -2.27 2.83 -35.09
CA ALA A 22 -2.35 3.34 -33.74
C ALA A 22 -1.74 2.27 -32.83
N GLN A 23 -0.50 2.48 -32.40
CA GLN A 23 0.13 1.62 -31.40
C GLN A 23 -0.79 1.63 -30.19
N ALA A 24 -1.25 0.45 -29.76
CA ALA A 24 -2.10 0.35 -28.58
C ALA A 24 -1.38 1.02 -27.41
N ALA A 25 -2.05 1.99 -26.80
CA ALA A 25 -1.47 2.67 -25.65
C ALA A 25 -1.18 1.63 -24.54
N GLU A 26 -0.01 1.72 -23.95
CA GLU A 26 0.47 0.78 -22.93
C GLU A 26 0.68 1.52 -21.62
N LEU A 27 0.70 0.77 -20.49
CA LEU A 27 0.98 1.26 -19.16
C LEU A 27 1.60 0.15 -18.31
N ASN A 28 2.62 0.47 -17.55
CA ASN A 28 3.29 -0.46 -16.65
C ASN A 28 3.01 -0.07 -15.20
N PHE A 29 2.36 -0.95 -14.47
CA PHE A 29 1.93 -0.76 -13.10
C PHE A 29 2.66 -1.71 -12.17
N ALA A 30 3.26 -1.22 -11.08
CA ALA A 30 3.90 -2.08 -10.09
C ALA A 30 3.32 -1.90 -8.68
N SER A 31 3.14 -3.01 -7.96
CA SER A 31 2.53 -3.04 -6.64
C SER A 31 3.14 -4.14 -5.74
N TRP A 32 2.55 -4.38 -4.58
CA TRP A 32 3.10 -5.25 -3.52
C TRP A 32 2.61 -6.71 -3.57
N GLY A 33 2.12 -7.17 -4.72
CA GLY A 33 1.72 -8.57 -4.93
C GLY A 33 0.55 -9.06 -4.05
N GLY A 34 0.27 -10.35 -4.14
CA GLY A 34 -0.73 -11.05 -3.33
C GLY A 34 -2.15 -10.49 -3.47
N ALA A 35 -2.95 -10.60 -2.40
CA ALA A 35 -4.35 -10.15 -2.38
C ALA A 35 -4.51 -8.65 -2.71
N TYR A 36 -3.54 -7.81 -2.33
CA TYR A 36 -3.57 -6.38 -2.64
C TYR A 36 -3.49 -6.10 -4.14
N GLN A 37 -2.52 -6.69 -4.83
CA GLN A 37 -2.40 -6.57 -6.28
C GLN A 37 -3.60 -7.18 -7.00
N GLY A 38 -4.12 -8.30 -6.51
CA GLY A 38 -5.35 -8.90 -7.01
C GLY A 38 -6.54 -7.94 -6.93
N ALA A 39 -6.71 -7.29 -5.77
CA ALA A 39 -7.76 -6.29 -5.56
C ALA A 39 -7.62 -5.08 -6.50
N ILE A 40 -6.40 -4.54 -6.67
CA ILE A 40 -6.11 -3.45 -7.61
C ILE A 40 -6.46 -3.87 -9.04
N ARG A 41 -6.02 -5.06 -9.44
CA ARG A 41 -6.29 -5.62 -10.77
C ARG A 41 -7.78 -5.70 -11.06
N ASP A 42 -8.55 -6.26 -10.13
CA ASP A 42 -9.97 -6.55 -10.35
C ASP A 42 -10.85 -5.31 -10.18
N ALA A 43 -10.52 -4.41 -9.24
CA ALA A 43 -11.26 -3.18 -9.00
C ALA A 43 -10.98 -2.08 -10.04
N TRP A 44 -9.73 -1.98 -10.52
CA TRP A 44 -9.29 -0.81 -11.27
C TRP A 44 -8.64 -1.15 -12.61
N LEU A 45 -7.59 -1.99 -12.65
CA LEU A 45 -6.79 -2.15 -13.87
C LEU A 45 -7.58 -2.83 -14.99
N LYS A 46 -8.28 -3.93 -14.72
CA LYS A 46 -9.12 -4.62 -15.72
C LYS A 46 -10.26 -3.76 -16.23
N PRO A 47 -11.09 -3.10 -15.36
CA PRO A 47 -12.14 -2.22 -15.82
C PRO A 47 -11.60 -1.04 -16.63
N PHE A 48 -10.54 -0.38 -16.17
CA PHE A 48 -9.90 0.71 -16.90
C PHE A 48 -9.37 0.28 -18.28
N ALA A 49 -8.67 -0.84 -18.36
CA ALA A 49 -8.19 -1.38 -19.63
C ALA A 49 -9.35 -1.69 -20.60
N LYS A 50 -10.46 -2.23 -20.07
CA LYS A 50 -11.66 -2.49 -20.87
C LYS A 50 -12.32 -1.22 -21.39
N GLU A 51 -12.36 -0.15 -20.58
CA GLU A 51 -12.99 1.12 -20.96
C GLU A 51 -12.13 1.93 -21.95
N THR A 52 -10.81 1.86 -21.81
CA THR A 52 -9.88 2.74 -22.56
C THR A 52 -9.17 2.05 -23.71
N GLY A 53 -9.11 0.72 -23.71
CA GLY A 53 -8.28 -0.06 -24.64
C GLY A 53 -6.78 -0.02 -24.33
N ILE A 54 -6.36 0.64 -23.23
CA ILE A 54 -4.97 0.71 -22.79
C ILE A 54 -4.55 -0.67 -22.25
N LYS A 55 -3.46 -1.20 -22.80
CA LYS A 55 -2.88 -2.46 -22.31
C LYS A 55 -2.06 -2.19 -21.04
N ILE A 56 -2.36 -2.91 -19.97
CA ILE A 56 -1.63 -2.76 -18.68
C ILE A 56 -0.76 -3.99 -18.45
N THR A 57 0.52 -3.74 -18.21
CA THR A 57 1.48 -4.75 -17.74
C THR A 57 1.66 -4.55 -16.22
N GLU A 58 1.63 -5.65 -15.49
CA GLU A 58 1.77 -5.63 -14.03
C GLU A 58 3.13 -6.20 -13.60
N ASP A 59 3.74 -5.55 -12.59
CA ASP A 59 4.95 -6.01 -11.91
C ASP A 59 4.78 -5.91 -10.40
N THR A 60 5.75 -6.40 -9.64
CA THR A 60 5.69 -6.46 -8.19
C THR A 60 6.96 -5.90 -7.54
N ASP A 61 6.87 -5.64 -6.22
CA ASP A 61 7.98 -5.20 -5.38
C ASP A 61 8.63 -3.88 -5.83
N PRO A 62 7.87 -2.76 -5.90
CA PRO A 62 8.35 -1.45 -6.34
C PRO A 62 9.21 -0.78 -5.27
N GLN A 63 10.36 -1.37 -4.95
CA GLN A 63 11.30 -0.79 -4.00
C GLN A 63 11.86 0.55 -4.53
N VAL A 64 11.86 1.59 -3.69
CA VAL A 64 12.40 2.92 -4.06
C VAL A 64 13.83 2.85 -4.60
N ALA A 65 14.64 1.92 -4.10
CA ALA A 65 16.00 1.70 -4.59
C ALA A 65 16.02 1.16 -6.04
N LYS A 66 15.08 0.29 -6.42
CA LYS A 66 14.93 -0.20 -7.80
C LYS A 66 14.52 0.95 -8.73
N ILE A 67 13.55 1.77 -8.30
CA ILE A 67 13.10 2.95 -9.06
C ILE A 67 14.28 3.91 -9.29
N LYS A 68 15.08 4.17 -8.24
CA LYS A 68 16.27 5.01 -8.35
C LYS A 68 17.27 4.45 -9.37
N ALA A 69 17.54 3.15 -9.32
CA ALA A 69 18.44 2.50 -10.28
C ALA A 69 17.94 2.61 -11.73
N MET A 70 16.63 2.42 -11.98
CA MET A 70 16.02 2.59 -13.30
C MET A 70 16.19 4.02 -13.84
N ILE A 71 16.01 5.03 -12.98
CA ILE A 71 16.17 6.44 -13.36
C ILE A 71 17.66 6.74 -13.66
N ASP A 72 18.57 6.30 -12.81
CA ASP A 72 20.02 6.54 -12.97
C ASP A 72 20.56 5.90 -14.25
N THR A 73 20.04 4.74 -14.63
CA THR A 73 20.40 4.02 -15.86
C THR A 73 19.58 4.45 -17.08
N LYS A 74 18.64 5.41 -16.94
CA LYS A 74 17.72 5.87 -17.98
C LYS A 74 16.89 4.73 -18.61
N SER A 75 16.52 3.74 -17.82
CA SER A 75 15.76 2.56 -18.23
C SER A 75 14.48 2.39 -17.37
N VAL A 76 13.72 3.48 -17.22
CA VAL A 76 12.48 3.46 -16.43
C VAL A 76 11.47 2.53 -17.09
N ALA A 77 11.09 1.47 -16.39
CA ALA A 77 10.17 0.44 -16.84
C ALA A 77 8.76 0.58 -16.25
N TRP A 78 8.59 1.33 -15.18
CA TRP A 78 7.31 1.50 -14.49
C TRP A 78 6.77 2.92 -14.66
N ASP A 79 5.46 3.03 -14.87
CA ASP A 79 4.76 4.31 -14.97
C ASP A 79 4.14 4.69 -13.62
N VAL A 80 3.33 3.82 -13.06
CA VAL A 80 2.66 3.99 -11.77
C VAL A 80 3.09 2.90 -10.81
N VAL A 81 3.44 3.31 -9.60
CA VAL A 81 3.71 2.37 -8.51
C VAL A 81 2.89 2.71 -7.27
N THR A 82 2.70 1.72 -6.39
CA THR A 82 2.02 1.94 -5.10
C THR A 82 3.04 2.06 -3.99
N GLU A 83 2.89 3.08 -3.13
CA GLU A 83 3.76 3.32 -1.99
C GLU A 83 2.95 3.68 -0.74
N ASN A 84 3.49 3.40 0.44
CA ASN A 84 2.97 3.95 1.68
C ASN A 84 3.60 5.34 1.96
N SER A 85 3.07 6.05 2.96
CA SER A 85 3.52 7.40 3.32
C SER A 85 5.04 7.49 3.56
N ALA A 86 5.64 6.53 4.25
CA ALA A 86 7.07 6.53 4.56
C ALA A 86 7.95 6.35 3.31
N ARG A 87 7.56 5.44 2.41
CA ARG A 87 8.26 5.18 1.14
C ARG A 87 8.06 6.31 0.16
N LEU A 88 6.85 6.91 0.11
CA LEU A 88 6.58 8.11 -0.67
C LEU A 88 7.54 9.24 -0.25
N THR A 89 7.65 9.53 1.04
CA THR A 89 8.55 10.56 1.56
C THR A 89 10.01 10.29 1.20
N ARG A 90 10.45 9.03 1.31
CA ARG A 90 11.80 8.62 0.88
C ARG A 90 12.02 8.82 -0.61
N GLY A 91 11.04 8.46 -1.45
CA GLY A 91 11.12 8.62 -2.90
C GLY A 91 11.15 10.10 -3.33
N ILE A 92 10.40 10.97 -2.64
CA ILE A 92 10.43 12.42 -2.84
C ILE A 92 11.85 12.96 -2.60
N LYS A 93 12.49 12.60 -1.49
CA LYS A 93 13.87 12.99 -1.18
C LYS A 93 14.88 12.55 -2.24
N LEU A 94 14.71 11.34 -2.75
CA LEU A 94 15.59 10.79 -3.78
C LEU A 94 15.26 11.34 -5.18
N GLY A 95 14.20 12.15 -5.31
CA GLY A 95 13.78 12.76 -6.57
C GLY A 95 13.31 11.75 -7.62
N VAL A 96 12.72 10.60 -7.17
CA VAL A 96 12.33 9.51 -8.07
C VAL A 96 10.85 9.56 -8.47
N PHE A 97 10.05 10.43 -7.88
CA PHE A 97 8.65 10.62 -8.19
C PHE A 97 8.41 11.96 -8.86
N GLU A 98 7.41 12.03 -9.71
CA GLU A 98 6.96 13.26 -10.35
C GLU A 98 5.93 13.98 -9.46
N LYS A 99 5.99 15.30 -9.44
CA LYS A 99 4.99 16.12 -8.75
C LYS A 99 3.68 16.07 -9.51
N ILE A 100 2.58 15.85 -8.79
CA ILE A 100 1.21 15.77 -9.32
C ILE A 100 0.46 17.03 -8.90
N THR A 101 0.09 17.85 -9.88
CA THR A 101 -0.67 19.08 -9.67
C THR A 101 -2.18 18.84 -9.80
N ALA A 102 -3.00 19.77 -9.32
CA ALA A 102 -4.46 19.63 -9.31
C ALA A 102 -5.09 19.58 -10.71
N ASP A 103 -4.41 20.13 -11.72
CA ASP A 103 -4.81 20.02 -13.13
C ASP A 103 -4.47 18.66 -13.75
N MET A 104 -3.51 17.94 -13.19
CA MET A 104 -3.18 16.57 -13.61
C MET A 104 -4.14 15.55 -13.00
N VAL A 105 -4.37 15.61 -11.67
CA VAL A 105 -5.27 14.71 -10.94
C VAL A 105 -6.10 15.50 -9.94
N ASP A 106 -7.43 15.44 -10.08
CA ASP A 106 -8.37 16.14 -9.20
C ASP A 106 -8.48 15.45 -7.82
N GLN A 107 -7.77 15.96 -6.84
CA GLN A 107 -7.77 15.48 -5.46
C GLN A 107 -8.75 16.23 -4.53
N LYS A 108 -9.72 17.01 -5.07
CA LYS A 108 -10.62 17.83 -4.24
C LYS A 108 -11.47 17.03 -3.25
N HIS A 109 -11.83 15.80 -3.60
CA HIS A 109 -12.65 14.92 -2.77
C HIS A 109 -11.85 14.08 -1.77
N VAL A 110 -10.52 14.14 -1.84
CA VAL A 110 -9.63 13.43 -0.91
C VAL A 110 -9.68 14.10 0.46
N ILE A 111 -9.73 13.29 1.51
CA ILE A 111 -9.65 13.78 2.89
C ILE A 111 -8.38 14.62 3.08
N PRO A 112 -8.45 15.79 3.72
CA PRO A 112 -7.33 16.75 3.76
C PRO A 112 -6.01 16.14 4.27
N GLY A 113 -6.05 15.32 5.31
CA GLY A 113 -4.86 14.69 5.90
C GLY A 113 -4.17 13.62 5.04
N ALA A 114 -4.79 13.18 3.93
CA ALA A 114 -4.20 12.22 3.01
C ALA A 114 -3.61 12.86 1.74
N ARG A 115 -3.87 14.14 1.47
CA ARG A 115 -3.40 14.81 0.24
C ARG A 115 -1.87 14.92 0.21
N ASN A 116 -1.30 14.69 -0.96
CA ASN A 116 0.13 14.83 -1.19
C ASN A 116 0.40 15.32 -2.62
N GLU A 117 1.44 16.16 -2.79
CA GLU A 117 1.80 16.71 -4.10
C GLU A 117 2.58 15.71 -5.00
N TYR A 118 3.03 14.59 -4.48
CA TYR A 118 3.79 13.56 -5.22
C TYR A 118 3.09 12.21 -5.25
N GLY A 119 1.90 12.13 -4.67
CA GLY A 119 1.14 10.89 -4.63
C GLY A 119 -0.36 11.15 -4.61
N VAL A 120 -1.10 10.31 -5.30
CA VAL A 120 -2.56 10.27 -5.26
C VAL A 120 -2.97 9.24 -4.21
N PRO A 121 -3.65 9.65 -3.12
CA PRO A 121 -4.03 8.73 -2.07
C PRO A 121 -4.95 7.61 -2.58
N SER A 122 -4.54 6.37 -2.36
CA SER A 122 -5.24 5.20 -2.88
C SER A 122 -6.19 4.57 -1.88
N GLU A 123 -5.75 4.32 -0.66
CA GLU A 123 -6.53 3.68 0.39
C GLU A 123 -6.01 4.03 1.78
N ILE A 124 -6.84 3.75 2.79
CA ILE A 124 -6.44 3.72 4.20
C ILE A 124 -6.39 2.27 4.65
N PHE A 125 -5.28 1.87 5.21
CA PHE A 125 -5.09 0.56 5.83
C PHE A 125 -4.50 0.70 7.23
N SER A 126 -4.58 -0.34 8.03
CA SER A 126 -4.05 -0.30 9.40
C SER A 126 -3.23 -1.54 9.71
N THR A 127 -2.13 -1.32 10.41
CA THR A 127 -1.44 -2.37 11.15
C THR A 127 -2.17 -2.61 12.47
N LEU A 128 -2.49 -3.88 12.72
CA LEU A 128 -3.16 -4.36 13.93
C LEU A 128 -2.71 -5.80 14.22
N ILE A 129 -3.23 -6.40 15.28
CA ILE A 129 -2.95 -7.80 15.56
C ILE A 129 -3.91 -8.72 14.80
N GLY A 130 -3.35 -9.73 14.13
CA GLY A 130 -4.03 -10.94 13.72
C GLY A 130 -3.71 -12.07 14.69
N PHE A 131 -4.67 -12.95 14.96
CA PHE A 131 -4.44 -14.09 15.86
C PHE A 131 -5.15 -15.35 15.40
N SER A 132 -4.60 -16.51 15.81
CA SER A 132 -5.16 -17.83 15.51
C SER A 132 -6.38 -18.12 16.38
N THR A 133 -7.53 -18.39 15.76
CA THR A 133 -8.75 -18.83 16.48
C THR A 133 -8.67 -20.25 17.01
N LYS A 134 -7.68 -21.04 16.54
CA LYS A 134 -7.38 -22.36 17.12
C LYS A 134 -6.67 -22.21 18.47
N SER A 135 -5.76 -21.25 18.59
CA SER A 135 -5.03 -20.97 19.82
C SER A 135 -5.88 -20.17 20.83
N PHE A 136 -6.68 -19.24 20.32
CA PHE A 136 -7.55 -18.36 21.13
C PHE A 136 -9.00 -18.45 20.62
N PRO A 137 -9.71 -19.54 20.96
CA PRO A 137 -11.05 -19.79 20.45
C PRO A 137 -12.09 -18.83 21.05
N ALA A 138 -13.22 -18.67 20.34
CA ALA A 138 -14.36 -17.94 20.85
C ALA A 138 -14.83 -18.51 22.21
N GLY A 139 -15.28 -17.61 23.09
CA GLY A 139 -15.70 -17.95 24.48
C GLY A 139 -14.55 -18.03 25.48
N LYS A 140 -13.29 -17.86 25.04
CA LYS A 140 -12.12 -17.66 25.89
C LYS A 140 -11.54 -16.26 25.69
N ALA A 141 -10.55 -15.90 26.53
CA ALA A 141 -9.83 -14.63 26.37
C ALA A 141 -9.16 -14.59 24.97
N GLN A 142 -9.49 -13.57 24.18
CA GLN A 142 -8.92 -13.33 22.86
C GLN A 142 -8.06 -12.06 22.89
N PRO A 143 -6.89 -12.04 22.24
CA PRO A 143 -6.06 -10.84 22.17
C PRO A 143 -6.74 -9.78 21.29
N SER A 144 -6.73 -8.51 21.73
CA SER A 144 -7.36 -7.40 21.04
C SER A 144 -6.47 -6.16 20.89
N THR A 145 -5.53 -5.99 21.80
CA THR A 145 -4.69 -4.78 21.92
C THR A 145 -3.22 -5.09 21.66
N PHE A 146 -2.42 -4.06 21.37
CA PHE A 146 -0.97 -4.25 21.30
C PHE A 146 -0.38 -4.73 22.62
N ALA A 147 -0.94 -4.32 23.78
CA ALA A 147 -0.54 -4.86 25.07
C ALA A 147 -0.73 -6.39 25.14
N ASP A 148 -1.84 -6.91 24.63
CA ASP A 148 -2.06 -8.37 24.56
C ASP A 148 -1.03 -9.09 23.67
N PHE A 149 -0.55 -8.44 22.60
CA PHE A 149 0.49 -9.00 21.75
C PHE A 149 1.83 -9.12 22.49
N TRP A 150 2.17 -8.19 23.37
CA TRP A 150 3.40 -8.21 24.18
C TRP A 150 3.27 -9.06 25.45
N ASP A 151 2.05 -9.36 25.92
CA ASP A 151 1.81 -10.19 27.10
C ASP A 151 1.90 -11.68 26.74
N VAL A 152 3.12 -12.21 26.77
CA VAL A 152 3.40 -13.62 26.46
C VAL A 152 2.96 -14.56 27.57
N ALA A 153 2.72 -14.07 28.78
CA ALA A 153 2.21 -14.89 29.88
C ALA A 153 0.71 -15.14 29.74
N LYS A 154 -0.06 -14.09 29.42
CA LYS A 154 -1.50 -14.20 29.18
C LYS A 154 -1.84 -14.87 27.85
N PHE A 155 -1.07 -14.57 26.81
CA PHE A 155 -1.27 -15.10 25.46
C PHE A 155 0.02 -15.80 24.96
N PRO A 156 0.27 -17.04 25.40
CA PRO A 156 1.49 -17.76 25.08
C PRO A 156 1.56 -18.19 23.60
N GLY A 157 2.79 -18.35 23.09
CA GLY A 157 3.07 -18.86 21.75
C GLY A 157 3.97 -17.94 20.92
N LYS A 158 4.30 -18.34 19.71
CA LYS A 158 5.17 -17.59 18.80
C LYS A 158 4.41 -16.46 18.10
N ARG A 159 5.14 -15.39 17.78
CA ARG A 159 4.64 -14.21 17.07
C ARG A 159 5.44 -13.94 15.82
N THR A 160 4.89 -13.09 14.94
CA THR A 160 5.66 -12.50 13.84
C THR A 160 5.49 -10.99 13.82
N LEU A 161 6.57 -10.28 13.52
CA LEU A 161 6.66 -8.82 13.37
C LEU A 161 7.19 -8.50 11.97
N GLN A 162 6.98 -7.25 11.53
CA GLN A 162 7.56 -6.77 10.29
C GLN A 162 9.08 -6.58 10.44
N ASP A 163 9.83 -6.78 9.37
CA ASP A 163 11.27 -6.50 9.33
C ASP A 163 11.58 -4.99 9.23
N ASP A 164 10.58 -4.18 8.92
CA ASP A 164 10.61 -2.72 8.96
C ASP A 164 10.09 -2.23 10.32
N PRO A 165 10.80 -1.34 11.03
CA PRO A 165 10.36 -0.84 12.35
C PRO A 165 9.14 0.06 12.32
N ALA A 166 8.76 0.61 11.16
CA ALA A 166 7.56 1.45 11.04
C ALA A 166 6.30 0.66 11.38
N THR A 167 5.46 1.21 12.23
CA THR A 167 4.30 0.62 12.90
C THR A 167 4.65 -0.33 14.06
N VAL A 168 5.84 -0.95 14.06
CA VAL A 168 6.26 -1.88 15.13
C VAL A 168 6.66 -1.12 16.39
N ILE A 169 7.48 -0.06 16.26
CA ILE A 169 7.90 0.74 17.44
C ILE A 169 6.75 1.55 18.02
N GLU A 170 5.82 2.02 17.20
CA GLU A 170 4.58 2.66 17.65
C GLU A 170 3.72 1.68 18.45
N SER A 171 3.53 0.48 17.90
CA SER A 171 2.79 -0.59 18.59
C SER A 171 3.44 -0.99 19.91
N ALA A 172 4.78 -1.02 19.95
CA ALA A 172 5.56 -1.33 21.15
C ALA A 172 5.36 -0.28 22.26
N LEU A 173 5.33 1.02 21.92
CA LEU A 173 5.07 2.08 22.87
C LEU A 173 3.62 2.06 23.38
N ILE A 174 2.65 1.83 22.50
CA ILE A 174 1.25 1.68 22.91
C ILE A 174 1.10 0.47 23.85
N ALA A 175 1.76 -0.64 23.54
CA ALA A 175 1.80 -1.82 24.40
C ALA A 175 2.41 -1.53 25.79
N ASP A 176 3.36 -0.60 25.86
CA ASP A 176 4.02 -0.14 27.09
C ASP A 176 3.26 1.00 27.80
N GLY A 177 2.00 1.26 27.41
CA GLY A 177 1.09 2.18 28.06
C GLY A 177 1.16 3.64 27.59
N VAL A 178 1.87 3.93 26.50
CA VAL A 178 1.84 5.27 25.88
C VAL A 178 0.51 5.45 25.14
N ALA A 179 -0.21 6.54 25.44
CA ALA A 179 -1.43 6.87 24.72
C ALA A 179 -1.12 7.13 23.24
N PRO A 180 -1.99 6.70 22.28
CA PRO A 180 -1.73 6.89 20.84
C PRO A 180 -1.37 8.34 20.49
N GLY A 181 -2.04 9.34 21.03
CA GLY A 181 -1.75 10.77 20.79
C GLY A 181 -0.39 11.26 21.28
N ASP A 182 0.29 10.54 22.18
CA ASP A 182 1.59 10.91 22.73
C ASP A 182 2.77 10.12 22.10
N VAL A 183 2.50 9.13 21.25
CA VAL A 183 3.53 8.23 20.70
C VAL A 183 4.66 9.00 20.03
N TYR A 184 4.36 9.89 19.12
CA TYR A 184 5.40 10.64 18.39
C TYR A 184 6.09 11.70 19.26
N LYS A 185 5.42 12.25 20.28
CA LYS A 185 6.04 13.10 21.29
C LYS A 185 7.11 12.30 22.08
N VAL A 186 6.79 11.06 22.45
CA VAL A 186 7.75 10.17 23.12
C VAL A 186 8.88 9.78 22.16
N LEU A 187 8.57 9.33 20.94
CA LEU A 187 9.56 8.93 19.92
C LEU A 187 10.47 10.08 19.48
N SER A 188 10.07 11.33 19.64
CA SER A 188 10.91 12.50 19.33
C SER A 188 12.10 12.68 20.28
N THR A 189 12.19 11.84 21.32
CA THR A 189 13.30 11.85 22.28
C THR A 189 14.15 10.58 22.19
N PRO A 190 15.47 10.66 22.42
CA PRO A 190 16.33 9.47 22.49
C PRO A 190 15.81 8.43 23.50
N ALA A 191 15.38 8.87 24.68
CA ALA A 191 14.83 8.01 25.71
C ALA A 191 13.55 7.27 25.27
N GLY A 192 12.70 7.92 24.48
CA GLY A 192 11.50 7.31 23.93
C GLY A 192 11.83 6.25 22.88
N ILE A 193 12.80 6.51 22.01
CA ILE A 193 13.30 5.50 21.06
C ILE A 193 13.91 4.31 21.83
N ASP A 194 14.70 4.56 22.86
CA ASP A 194 15.27 3.51 23.73
C ASP A 194 14.17 2.66 24.38
N ARG A 195 13.10 3.32 24.86
CA ARG A 195 11.93 2.65 25.43
C ARG A 195 11.26 1.72 24.44
N ALA A 196 11.02 2.17 23.20
CA ALA A 196 10.45 1.34 22.14
C ALA A 196 11.36 0.14 21.82
N MET A 197 12.68 0.37 21.66
CA MET A 197 13.64 -0.69 21.33
C MET A 197 13.72 -1.74 22.45
N LYS A 198 13.67 -1.35 23.72
CA LYS A 198 13.58 -2.29 24.86
C LYS A 198 12.35 -3.21 24.77
N GLN A 199 11.20 -2.71 24.32
CA GLN A 199 10.02 -3.56 24.11
C GLN A 199 10.24 -4.55 22.98
N ILE A 200 10.95 -4.16 21.91
CA ILE A 200 11.31 -5.08 20.82
C ILE A 200 12.29 -6.16 21.32
N GLU A 201 13.30 -5.79 22.11
CA GLU A 201 14.22 -6.76 22.73
C GLU A 201 13.49 -7.75 23.62
N LYS A 202 12.52 -7.28 24.41
CA LYS A 202 11.71 -8.09 25.33
C LYS A 202 10.86 -9.13 24.57
N ILE A 203 10.24 -8.76 23.44
CA ILE A 203 9.37 -9.67 22.68
C ILE A 203 10.16 -10.59 21.73
N LYS A 204 11.38 -10.22 21.34
CA LYS A 204 12.21 -10.93 20.36
C LYS A 204 12.33 -12.44 20.60
N PRO A 205 12.55 -12.98 21.83
CA PRO A 205 12.64 -14.43 22.05
C PRO A 205 11.38 -15.19 21.62
N HIS A 206 10.26 -14.51 21.48
CA HIS A 206 8.97 -15.06 21.07
C HIS A 206 8.66 -14.80 19.60
N VAL A 207 9.50 -14.07 18.86
CA VAL A 207 9.35 -13.81 17.42
C VAL A 207 9.95 -14.98 16.63
N ALA A 208 9.08 -15.69 15.90
CA ALA A 208 9.53 -16.79 15.04
C ALA A 208 10.03 -16.27 13.69
N MET A 209 9.45 -15.18 13.20
CA MET A 209 9.76 -14.65 11.87
C MET A 209 9.62 -13.12 11.84
N TRP A 210 10.50 -12.47 11.07
CA TRP A 210 10.41 -11.05 10.70
C TRP A 210 9.99 -10.97 9.24
N TRP A 211 8.71 -10.71 9.00
CA TRP A 211 8.13 -10.77 7.67
C TRP A 211 8.47 -9.54 6.81
N LYS A 212 8.58 -9.75 5.50
CA LYS A 212 8.93 -8.74 4.49
C LYS A 212 7.76 -8.36 3.58
N ASN A 213 6.83 -9.26 3.40
CA ASN A 213 5.63 -9.02 2.58
C ASN A 213 4.35 -9.42 3.33
N GLY A 214 3.23 -8.78 2.97
CA GLY A 214 1.97 -8.93 3.71
C GLY A 214 1.28 -10.29 3.61
N ALA A 215 1.77 -11.23 2.79
CA ALA A 215 1.25 -12.59 2.74
C ALA A 215 1.88 -13.48 3.83
N GLU A 216 3.12 -13.21 4.21
CA GLU A 216 3.87 -14.03 5.17
C GLU A 216 3.19 -14.14 6.54
N PRO A 217 2.74 -13.05 7.21
CA PRO A 217 2.07 -13.16 8.51
C PRO A 217 0.73 -13.90 8.41
N VAL A 218 0.01 -13.80 7.28
CA VAL A 218 -1.23 -14.52 7.03
C VAL A 218 -0.96 -16.03 6.92
N ASN A 219 0.06 -16.40 6.14
CA ASN A 219 0.47 -17.79 5.95
C ASN A 219 0.96 -18.42 7.26
N ALA A 220 1.77 -17.70 8.04
CA ALA A 220 2.28 -18.16 9.33
C ALA A 220 1.16 -18.40 10.37
N LEU A 221 0.14 -17.55 10.39
CA LEU A 221 -1.07 -17.76 11.20
C LEU A 221 -1.89 -18.96 10.69
N GLY A 222 -2.09 -19.06 9.38
CA GLY A 222 -2.88 -20.11 8.75
C GLY A 222 -2.26 -21.50 8.95
N SER A 223 -0.93 -21.62 8.85
CA SER A 223 -0.18 -22.86 9.10
C SER A 223 -0.06 -23.22 10.59
N GLY A 224 -0.25 -22.25 11.49
CA GLY A 224 -0.04 -22.42 12.93
C GLY A 224 1.42 -22.27 13.38
N GLU A 225 2.31 -21.79 12.52
CA GLU A 225 3.71 -21.46 12.87
C GLU A 225 3.76 -20.38 13.94
N VAL A 226 2.83 -19.42 13.89
CA VAL A 226 2.65 -18.37 14.90
C VAL A 226 1.20 -18.35 15.39
N VAL A 227 1.00 -17.86 16.61
CA VAL A 227 -0.34 -17.67 17.18
C VAL A 227 -0.84 -16.24 17.07
N MET A 228 0.06 -15.27 16.92
CA MET A 228 -0.25 -13.87 16.69
C MET A 228 0.72 -13.23 15.70
N ALA A 229 0.24 -12.21 15.00
CA ALA A 229 1.02 -11.42 14.04
C ALA A 229 0.64 -9.94 14.13
N LEU A 230 1.61 -9.03 14.07
CA LEU A 230 1.34 -7.67 13.61
C LEU A 230 1.32 -7.69 12.08
N GLY A 231 0.29 -7.10 11.49
CA GLY A 231 0.17 -7.06 10.03
C GLY A 231 -1.01 -6.22 9.56
N TRP A 232 -1.24 -6.20 8.27
CA TRP A 232 -2.22 -5.33 7.65
C TRP A 232 -3.62 -5.95 7.64
N ASN A 233 -4.61 -5.17 8.09
CA ASN A 233 -5.99 -5.61 8.25
C ASN A 233 -6.59 -6.25 6.99
N GLY A 234 -6.39 -5.66 5.80
CA GLY A 234 -6.93 -6.21 4.55
C GLY A 234 -6.32 -7.56 4.17
N ARG A 235 -5.04 -7.81 4.54
CA ARG A 235 -4.40 -9.10 4.31
C ARG A 235 -4.95 -10.17 5.25
N PHE A 236 -5.16 -9.85 6.52
CA PHE A 236 -5.82 -10.76 7.46
C PHE A 236 -7.26 -11.03 7.04
N GLN A 237 -8.01 -10.00 6.61
CA GLN A 237 -9.37 -10.18 6.13
C GLN A 237 -9.44 -11.12 4.93
N ALA A 238 -8.52 -11.00 3.96
CA ALA A 238 -8.44 -11.91 2.83
C ALA A 238 -8.16 -13.36 3.28
N GLY A 239 -7.32 -13.55 4.29
CA GLY A 239 -7.10 -14.86 4.91
C GLY A 239 -8.37 -15.42 5.58
N ILE A 240 -9.10 -14.58 6.32
CA ILE A 240 -10.38 -14.94 6.95
C ILE A 240 -11.41 -15.34 5.90
N ASP A 241 -11.56 -14.54 4.83
CA ASP A 241 -12.49 -14.81 3.73
C ASP A 241 -12.12 -16.09 2.96
N SER A 242 -10.85 -16.51 2.99
CA SER A 242 -10.36 -17.77 2.45
C SER A 242 -10.52 -18.96 3.42
N GLY A 243 -11.16 -18.76 4.57
CA GLY A 243 -11.43 -19.81 5.56
C GLY A 243 -10.26 -20.14 6.50
N LEU A 244 -9.20 -19.32 6.53
CA LEU A 244 -8.12 -19.51 7.49
C LEU A 244 -8.61 -19.22 8.93
N PRO A 245 -8.11 -19.95 9.94
CA PRO A 245 -8.53 -19.77 11.33
C PRO A 245 -7.90 -18.54 11.98
N ILE A 246 -8.20 -17.38 11.42
CA ILE A 246 -7.65 -16.06 11.79
C ILE A 246 -8.77 -15.16 12.26
N GLN A 247 -8.48 -14.32 13.26
CA GLN A 247 -9.30 -13.20 13.70
C GLN A 247 -8.41 -11.96 13.87
N MET A 248 -9.02 -10.78 13.89
CA MET A 248 -8.34 -9.50 14.10
C MET A 248 -8.71 -8.88 15.46
N GLY A 249 -7.73 -8.33 16.15
CA GLY A 249 -7.93 -7.50 17.34
C GLY A 249 -7.93 -6.01 16.96
N TRP A 250 -9.05 -5.34 17.19
CA TRP A 250 -9.27 -3.94 16.82
C TRP A 250 -9.07 -2.94 17.96
N GLY A 251 -8.55 -3.38 19.11
CA GLY A 251 -8.37 -2.51 20.28
C GLY A 251 -7.34 -1.40 20.08
N ASN A 252 -6.32 -1.64 19.23
CA ASN A 252 -5.37 -0.62 18.81
C ASN A 252 -5.03 -0.82 17.33
N THR A 253 -4.82 0.31 16.62
CA THR A 253 -4.40 0.30 15.22
C THR A 253 -3.40 1.41 14.92
N VAL A 254 -2.46 1.14 14.02
CA VAL A 254 -1.63 2.18 13.40
C VAL A 254 -2.09 2.31 11.94
N ALA A 255 -2.76 3.43 11.64
CA ALA A 255 -3.31 3.72 10.34
C ALA A 255 -2.24 4.29 9.39
N GLN A 256 -2.32 3.92 8.13
CA GLN A 256 -1.45 4.39 7.06
C GLN A 256 -2.28 4.73 5.83
N VAL A 257 -1.74 5.63 5.01
CA VAL A 257 -2.28 5.97 3.69
C VAL A 257 -1.40 5.33 2.63
N GLY A 258 -2.03 4.63 1.67
CA GLY A 258 -1.41 4.20 0.44
C GLY A 258 -1.49 5.29 -0.62
N TYR A 259 -0.55 5.28 -1.55
CA TYR A 259 -0.47 6.26 -2.63
C TYR A 259 -0.16 5.58 -3.96
N PHE A 260 -0.81 6.05 -5.02
CA PHE A 260 -0.32 5.88 -6.37
C PHE A 260 0.68 6.99 -6.67
N VAL A 261 1.84 6.63 -7.14
CA VAL A 261 2.89 7.60 -7.48
C VAL A 261 3.31 7.44 -8.93
N LEU A 262 3.52 8.57 -9.59
CA LEU A 262 4.04 8.64 -10.94
C LEU A 262 5.57 8.61 -10.88
N VAL A 263 6.16 7.61 -11.51
CA VAL A 263 7.61 7.46 -11.55
C VAL A 263 8.21 8.56 -12.45
N LYS A 264 9.27 9.21 -11.99
CA LYS A 264 9.94 10.25 -12.77
C LYS A 264 10.54 9.64 -14.03
N GLY A 265 10.16 10.20 -15.20
CA GLY A 265 10.57 9.67 -16.50
C GLY A 265 9.74 8.47 -16.96
N ALA A 266 8.56 8.28 -16.39
CA ALA A 266 7.59 7.28 -16.83
C ALA A 266 7.37 7.32 -18.35
N PRO A 267 7.49 6.18 -19.05
CA PRO A 267 7.36 6.16 -20.52
C PRO A 267 5.93 6.46 -21.01
N HIS A 268 4.91 6.14 -20.21
CA HIS A 268 3.49 6.31 -20.61
C HIS A 268 2.77 7.26 -19.61
N ARG A 269 3.35 8.45 -19.43
CA ARG A 269 2.91 9.44 -18.45
C ARG A 269 1.44 9.84 -18.58
N GLU A 270 0.94 10.03 -19.80
CA GLU A 270 -0.45 10.45 -20.03
C GLU A 270 -1.45 9.35 -19.64
N GLU A 271 -1.15 8.10 -20.00
CA GLU A 271 -1.94 6.94 -19.61
C GLU A 271 -1.92 6.72 -18.10
N ALA A 272 -0.78 6.97 -17.46
CA ALA A 272 -0.63 6.93 -16.01
C ALA A 272 -1.55 7.92 -15.31
N LEU A 273 -1.60 9.17 -15.76
CA LEU A 273 -2.49 10.20 -15.21
C LEU A 273 -3.97 9.89 -15.42
N LYS A 274 -4.34 9.31 -16.58
CA LYS A 274 -5.71 8.82 -16.84
C LYS A 274 -6.09 7.73 -15.82
N LEU A 275 -5.19 6.76 -15.60
CA LEU A 275 -5.42 5.70 -14.61
C LEU A 275 -5.55 6.25 -13.19
N MET A 276 -4.69 7.18 -12.78
CA MET A 276 -4.76 7.81 -11.46
C MET A 276 -6.08 8.56 -11.23
N ASN A 277 -6.55 9.31 -12.23
CA ASN A 277 -7.86 9.97 -12.17
C ASN A 277 -9.02 8.97 -12.10
N TYR A 278 -8.92 7.85 -12.81
CA TYR A 278 -9.90 6.77 -12.74
C TYR A 278 -9.96 6.17 -11.33
N MET A 279 -8.80 5.80 -10.77
CA MET A 279 -8.70 5.12 -9.48
C MET A 279 -9.18 5.98 -8.30
N ILE A 280 -8.95 7.30 -8.32
CA ILE A 280 -9.31 8.20 -7.21
C ILE A 280 -10.79 8.59 -7.18
N SER A 281 -11.55 8.30 -8.23
CA SER A 281 -12.96 8.64 -8.25
C SER A 281 -13.73 7.95 -7.11
N PRO A 282 -14.72 8.62 -6.48
CA PRO A 282 -15.47 8.03 -5.35
C PRO A 282 -16.06 6.67 -5.66
N LYS A 283 -16.58 6.46 -6.87
CA LYS A 283 -17.13 5.19 -7.33
C LYS A 283 -16.07 4.09 -7.32
N ASN A 284 -14.89 4.36 -7.87
CA ASN A 284 -13.83 3.38 -8.00
C ASN A 284 -13.13 3.12 -6.67
N GLN A 285 -13.05 4.12 -5.79
CA GLN A 285 -12.61 3.96 -4.41
C GLN A 285 -13.57 3.04 -3.61
N ALA A 286 -14.87 3.20 -3.78
CA ALA A 286 -15.85 2.32 -3.17
C ALA A 286 -15.77 0.89 -3.75
N GLU A 287 -15.57 0.75 -5.06
CA GLU A 287 -15.43 -0.55 -5.73
C GLU A 287 -14.26 -1.35 -5.16
N PHE A 288 -13.12 -0.70 -4.91
CA PHE A 288 -11.92 -1.35 -4.35
C PHE A 288 -12.20 -2.05 -3.01
N SER A 289 -13.04 -1.47 -2.14
CA SER A 289 -13.41 -2.06 -0.86
C SER A 289 -14.14 -3.42 -0.99
N LYS A 290 -14.62 -3.78 -2.18
CA LYS A 290 -15.26 -5.08 -2.44
C LYS A 290 -14.24 -6.21 -2.55
N TYR A 291 -13.00 -5.90 -2.92
CA TYR A 291 -11.93 -6.87 -3.19
C TYR A 291 -10.94 -6.98 -2.03
N ILE A 292 -10.77 -5.90 -1.27
CA ILE A 292 -9.91 -5.91 -0.08
C ILE A 292 -10.49 -4.96 0.98
N ALA A 293 -10.36 -5.32 2.25
CA ALA A 293 -10.90 -4.54 3.37
C ALA A 293 -10.03 -3.33 3.72
N TYR A 294 -9.69 -2.51 2.72
CA TYR A 294 -9.05 -1.20 2.89
C TYR A 294 -10.09 -0.09 2.69
N GLY A 295 -9.93 0.99 3.44
CA GLY A 295 -10.87 2.11 3.41
C GLY A 295 -10.58 3.11 2.31
N PRO A 296 -11.59 3.79 1.78
CA PRO A 296 -11.39 4.84 0.80
C PRO A 296 -10.70 6.07 1.40
N THR A 297 -10.04 6.84 0.55
CA THR A 297 -9.41 8.13 0.90
C THR A 297 -10.32 9.32 0.58
N THR A 298 -11.54 9.09 0.12
CA THR A 298 -12.54 10.11 -0.15
C THR A 298 -13.83 9.85 0.62
N GLU A 299 -14.34 10.86 1.31
CA GLU A 299 -15.59 10.76 2.06
C GLU A 299 -16.77 10.42 1.15
N ALA A 300 -16.79 10.91 -0.08
CA ALA A 300 -17.84 10.66 -1.05
C ALA A 300 -17.96 9.19 -1.49
N ALA A 301 -16.98 8.35 -1.19
CA ALA A 301 -17.05 6.91 -1.47
C ALA A 301 -17.86 6.14 -0.41
N PHE A 302 -17.90 6.60 0.85
CA PHE A 302 -18.54 5.85 1.94
C PHE A 302 -20.03 5.56 1.70
N PRO A 303 -20.86 6.49 1.20
CA PRO A 303 -22.27 6.19 0.87
C PRO A 303 -22.45 5.09 -0.16
N LEU A 304 -21.42 4.83 -0.99
CA LEU A 304 -21.44 3.83 -2.07
C LEU A 304 -21.02 2.43 -1.60
N ILE A 305 -20.57 2.29 -0.34
CA ILE A 305 -20.09 1.02 0.24
C ILE A 305 -21.21 0.38 1.05
N ASP A 306 -21.43 -0.93 0.84
CA ASP A 306 -22.43 -1.71 1.60
C ASP A 306 -22.13 -1.69 3.11
N GLU A 307 -23.14 -1.57 3.94
CA GLU A 307 -23.01 -1.52 5.41
C GLU A 307 -22.23 -2.71 5.98
N ALA A 308 -22.51 -3.92 5.49
CA ALA A 308 -21.80 -5.12 5.91
C ALA A 308 -20.28 -5.07 5.64
N ARG A 309 -19.85 -4.27 4.64
CA ARG A 309 -18.43 -4.08 4.30
C ARG A 309 -17.81 -2.97 5.12
N LYS A 310 -18.55 -1.90 5.42
CA LYS A 310 -18.04 -0.77 6.25
C LYS A 310 -17.46 -1.27 7.56
N HIS A 311 -18.11 -2.27 8.21
CA HIS A 311 -17.62 -2.85 9.46
C HIS A 311 -16.26 -3.57 9.38
N ARG A 312 -15.79 -3.89 8.17
CA ARG A 312 -14.48 -4.52 7.93
C ARG A 312 -13.37 -3.51 7.64
N LEU A 313 -13.73 -2.24 7.41
CA LEU A 313 -12.80 -1.20 7.02
C LEU A 313 -12.09 -0.59 8.24
N PRO A 314 -10.80 -0.24 8.13
CA PRO A 314 -10.07 0.43 9.20
C PRO A 314 -10.49 1.88 9.39
N SER A 315 -11.11 2.48 8.36
CA SER A 315 -11.45 3.90 8.29
C SER A 315 -12.89 4.22 8.73
N THR A 316 -13.55 3.35 9.52
CA THR A 316 -14.82 3.74 10.13
C THR A 316 -14.61 4.87 11.15
N PRO A 317 -15.61 5.77 11.33
CA PRO A 317 -15.48 6.90 12.25
C PRO A 317 -15.05 6.49 13.67
N GLU A 318 -15.54 5.36 14.18
CA GLU A 318 -15.20 4.83 15.51
C GLU A 318 -13.73 4.44 15.58
N ARG A 319 -13.23 3.71 14.58
CA ARG A 319 -11.84 3.23 14.52
C ARG A 319 -10.86 4.39 14.32
N MET A 320 -11.23 5.36 13.50
CA MET A 320 -10.40 6.53 13.23
C MET A 320 -10.19 7.42 14.45
N LYS A 321 -11.15 7.46 15.41
CA LYS A 321 -11.01 8.22 16.66
C LYS A 321 -9.88 7.71 17.56
N SER A 322 -9.58 6.41 17.53
CA SER A 322 -8.58 5.76 18.38
C SER A 322 -7.34 5.30 17.61
N ALA A 323 -7.33 5.42 16.29
CA ALA A 323 -6.19 5.05 15.47
C ALA A 323 -5.03 6.05 15.64
N LEU A 324 -3.81 5.51 15.76
CA LEU A 324 -2.61 6.31 15.55
C LEU A 324 -2.33 6.38 14.05
N PHE A 325 -2.19 7.57 13.50
CA PHE A 325 -1.67 7.72 12.14
C PHE A 325 -0.15 7.68 12.13
N LEU A 326 0.40 6.94 11.16
CA LEU A 326 1.84 6.93 10.94
C LEU A 326 2.32 8.32 10.51
N ASP A 327 3.26 8.89 11.29
CA ASP A 327 3.84 10.20 11.04
C ASP A 327 5.01 10.07 10.06
N SER A 328 4.76 10.45 8.80
CA SER A 328 5.76 10.36 7.74
C SER A 328 6.91 11.37 7.92
N GLU A 329 6.67 12.53 8.53
CA GLU A 329 7.73 13.53 8.80
C GLU A 329 8.68 13.02 9.89
N PHE A 330 8.11 12.41 10.95
CA PHE A 330 8.92 11.74 11.97
C PHE A 330 9.82 10.65 11.34
N TRP A 331 9.24 9.78 10.52
CA TRP A 331 9.96 8.68 9.88
C TRP A 331 11.00 9.17 8.88
N GLU A 332 10.70 10.25 8.19
CA GLU A 332 11.65 10.90 7.29
C GLU A 332 12.91 11.33 8.04
N LYS A 333 12.73 12.01 9.16
CA LYS A 333 13.84 12.59 9.95
C LYS A 333 14.63 11.54 10.72
N ASN A 334 13.94 10.56 11.33
CA ASN A 334 14.53 9.67 12.32
C ASN A 334 14.69 8.23 11.80
N GLY A 335 14.01 7.88 10.69
CA GLY A 335 13.93 6.52 10.16
C GLY A 335 15.27 5.81 9.97
N PRO A 336 16.27 6.42 9.31
CA PRO A 336 17.55 5.74 9.09
C PRO A 336 18.23 5.22 10.36
N ALA A 337 18.30 6.04 11.42
CA ALA A 337 18.90 5.66 12.70
C ALA A 337 18.07 4.59 13.44
N ILE A 338 16.73 4.70 13.36
CA ILE A 338 15.81 3.72 13.96
C ILE A 338 15.93 2.37 13.26
N VAL A 339 15.94 2.35 11.92
CA VAL A 339 16.11 1.13 11.12
C VAL A 339 17.43 0.43 11.44
N GLU A 340 18.54 1.17 11.55
CA GLU A 340 19.84 0.61 11.92
C GLU A 340 19.78 -0.09 13.29
N ARG A 341 19.23 0.58 14.31
CA ARG A 341 19.08 0.02 15.67
C ARG A 341 18.17 -1.20 15.68
N TYR A 342 17.05 -1.14 14.99
CA TYR A 342 16.11 -2.26 14.86
C TYR A 342 16.77 -3.48 14.23
N ASN A 343 17.56 -3.27 13.17
CA ASN A 343 18.31 -4.33 12.51
C ASN A 343 19.37 -4.95 13.43
N GLN A 344 20.04 -4.14 14.26
CA GLN A 344 20.99 -4.64 15.25
C GLN A 344 20.30 -5.55 16.29
N ILE A 345 19.09 -5.20 16.75
CA ILE A 345 18.30 -6.06 17.65
C ILE A 345 17.94 -7.38 16.96
N ARG A 346 17.49 -7.32 15.72
CA ARG A 346 17.10 -8.53 14.96
C ARG A 346 18.24 -9.48 14.70
N ALA A 347 19.44 -8.96 14.45
CA ALA A 347 20.62 -9.73 14.12
C ALA A 347 21.25 -10.47 15.32
N ARG A 348 21.05 -9.98 16.54
CA ARG A 348 21.52 -10.64 17.80
C ARG A 348 20.65 -11.85 18.13
#